data_bd7f4f55e2ca62efbdc1749c7ebbd65f
#
_entry.id   bd7f4f55e2ca62efbdc1749c7ebbd65f
#
_cell.length_a   1.000
_cell.length_b   1.000
_cell.length_c   1.000
_cell.angle_alpha   90.00
_cell.angle_beta   90.00
_cell.angle_gamma   90.00
#
_symmetry.space_group_name_H-M   'P 1'
#
loop_
_entity.id
_entity.type
_entity.pdbx_description
1 polymer ?
#
loop_
_entity_poly.entity_id
_entity_poly.type
_entity_poly.pdbx_seq_one_letter_code
_entity_poly.pdbx_strand_id
1 'polypeptide(L)'
;SIQCISILLKNPPEKNEYRVVNQFDEQYNITELAKKVQTIGNKKGLNVEISSFDNPRVENEKNYYKADHIKLQELGFQATRAIDDEIELMLDDLIKYKDRVLEKKNSIIKDLKWR
;
A
#
# COMPACT_ATOMS: atom_id res chain seq x y z
N SER A 1 -5.61 3.64 -9.87
CA SER A 1 -5.87 2.57 -10.87
C SER A 1 -6.64 3.07 -12.09
N ILE A 2 -7.77 3.75 -11.96
CA ILE A 2 -8.58 4.24 -13.10
C ILE A 2 -7.78 5.19 -14.01
N GLN A 3 -6.99 6.10 -13.43
CA GLN A 3 -6.12 7.01 -14.18
C GLN A 3 -5.14 6.25 -15.08
N CYS A 4 -4.51 5.20 -14.56
CA CYS A 4 -3.56 4.39 -15.32
C CYS A 4 -4.25 3.68 -16.50
N ILE A 5 -5.41 3.09 -16.26
CA ILE A 5 -6.22 2.46 -17.32
C ILE A 5 -6.59 3.50 -18.38
N SER A 6 -7.04 4.69 -17.99
CA SER A 6 -7.38 5.77 -18.91
C SER A 6 -6.19 6.20 -19.78
N ILE A 7 -4.99 6.32 -19.18
CA ILE A 7 -3.76 6.66 -19.90
C ILE A 7 -3.40 5.56 -20.91
N LEU A 8 -3.46 4.29 -20.50
CA LEU A 8 -3.14 3.16 -21.38
C LEU A 8 -4.12 3.03 -22.57
N LEU A 9 -5.40 3.27 -22.34
CA LEU A 9 -6.40 3.28 -23.41
C LEU A 9 -6.20 4.41 -24.42
N LYS A 10 -5.69 5.56 -23.97
CA LYS A 10 -5.38 6.71 -24.85
C LYS A 10 -4.06 6.53 -25.60
N ASN A 11 -3.18 5.67 -25.13
CA ASN A 11 -1.88 5.39 -25.69
C ASN A 11 -1.74 3.89 -25.95
N PRO A 12 -2.49 3.31 -26.93
CA PRO A 12 -2.39 1.89 -27.21
C PRO A 12 -0.99 1.53 -27.72
N PRO A 13 -0.54 0.28 -27.54
CA PRO A 13 0.73 -0.18 -28.08
C PRO A 13 0.69 -0.20 -29.62
N GLU A 14 1.85 -0.09 -30.24
CA GLU A 14 2.02 -0.23 -31.69
C GLU A 14 1.68 -1.66 -32.14
N LYS A 15 1.43 -1.81 -33.44
CA LYS A 15 1.17 -3.14 -34.03
C LYS A 15 2.35 -4.08 -33.76
N ASN A 16 2.10 -5.23 -33.15
CA ASN A 16 3.08 -6.23 -32.71
C ASN A 16 3.93 -5.80 -31.48
N GLU A 17 3.60 -4.71 -30.81
CA GLU A 17 4.21 -4.34 -29.54
C GLU A 17 3.46 -5.03 -28.37
N TYR A 18 4.20 -5.67 -27.47
CA TYR A 18 3.70 -6.13 -26.20
C TYR A 18 4.17 -5.19 -25.09
N ARG A 19 3.24 -4.46 -24.49
CA ARG A 19 3.54 -3.44 -23.48
C ARG A 19 3.07 -3.89 -22.10
N VAL A 20 4.00 -3.98 -21.16
CA VAL A 20 3.73 -4.19 -19.73
C VAL A 20 4.13 -2.93 -18.98
N VAL A 21 3.24 -2.48 -18.12
CA VAL A 21 3.48 -1.34 -17.22
C VAL A 21 3.20 -1.74 -15.78
N ASN A 22 4.07 -1.30 -14.88
CA ASN A 22 3.85 -1.44 -13.44
C ASN A 22 3.14 -0.19 -12.93
N GLN A 23 2.10 -0.39 -12.14
CA GLN A 23 1.33 0.68 -11.56
C GLN A 23 1.62 0.81 -10.08
N PHE A 24 2.58 1.63 -9.74
CA PHE A 24 2.83 2.12 -8.39
C PHE A 24 3.60 3.44 -8.50
N ASP A 25 3.59 4.21 -7.45
CA ASP A 25 4.21 5.54 -7.41
C ASP A 25 5.29 5.61 -6.35
N GLU A 26 4.97 5.23 -5.13
CA GLU A 26 5.84 5.33 -3.98
C GLU A 26 6.24 3.94 -3.45
N GLN A 27 7.43 3.84 -2.90
CA GLN A 27 7.95 2.62 -2.26
C GLN A 27 8.27 2.91 -0.81
N TYR A 28 7.77 2.08 0.08
CA TYR A 28 8.03 2.16 1.52
C TYR A 28 8.44 0.81 2.06
N ASN A 29 9.35 0.80 3.01
CA ASN A 29 9.50 -0.39 3.84
C ASN A 29 8.37 -0.42 4.89
N ILE A 30 8.13 -1.60 5.45
CA ILE A 30 7.02 -1.82 6.40
C ILE A 30 7.14 -0.93 7.63
N THR A 31 8.37 -0.67 8.11
CA THR A 31 8.63 0.17 9.29
C THR A 31 8.31 1.65 9.00
N GLU A 32 8.65 2.14 7.82
CA GLU A 32 8.32 3.51 7.40
C GLU A 32 6.81 3.69 7.29
N LEU A 33 6.13 2.72 6.69
CA LEU A 33 4.67 2.76 6.59
C LEU A 33 4.01 2.73 7.97
N ALA A 34 4.49 1.86 8.89
CA ALA A 34 3.99 1.81 10.26
C ALA A 34 4.16 3.14 10.99
N LYS A 35 5.32 3.81 10.82
CA LYS A 35 5.57 5.14 11.41
C LYS A 35 4.65 6.22 10.84
N LYS A 36 4.34 6.19 9.55
CA LYS A 36 3.37 7.10 8.93
C LYS A 36 1.98 6.92 9.54
N VAL A 37 1.50 5.67 9.63
CA VAL A 37 0.22 5.35 10.26
C VAL A 37 0.19 5.82 11.73
N GLN A 38 1.26 5.58 12.50
CA GLN A 38 1.38 6.03 13.88
C GLN A 38 1.29 7.57 13.98
N THR A 39 2.06 8.26 13.16
CA THR A 39 2.11 9.74 13.17
C THR A 39 0.74 10.34 12.85
N ILE A 40 0.09 9.86 11.80
CA ILE A 40 -1.21 10.38 11.36
C ILE A 40 -2.30 10.00 12.37
N GLY A 41 -2.29 8.75 12.85
CA GLY A 41 -3.25 8.29 13.85
C GLY A 41 -3.16 9.09 15.15
N ASN A 42 -1.95 9.37 15.65
CA ASN A 42 -1.74 10.17 16.85
C ASN A 42 -2.18 11.62 16.67
N LYS A 43 -2.00 12.23 15.49
CA LYS A 43 -2.55 13.54 15.16
C LYS A 43 -4.08 13.59 15.22
N LYS A 44 -4.74 12.47 14.93
CA LYS A 44 -6.21 12.31 15.03
C LYS A 44 -6.70 11.93 16.44
N GLY A 45 -5.80 11.91 17.43
CA GLY A 45 -6.13 11.56 18.81
C GLY A 45 -6.27 10.04 19.06
N LEU A 46 -5.83 9.21 18.12
CA LEU A 46 -5.72 7.77 18.32
C LEU A 46 -4.41 7.47 19.04
N ASN A 47 -4.43 6.60 20.06
CA ASN A 47 -3.20 6.11 20.68
C ASN A 47 -2.66 4.93 19.87
N VAL A 48 -1.84 5.22 18.86
CA VAL A 48 -1.30 4.19 17.96
C VAL A 48 0.09 3.79 18.41
N GLU A 49 0.25 2.51 18.74
CA GLU A 49 1.51 1.89 19.12
C GLU A 49 1.98 0.92 18.02
N ILE A 50 3.29 0.93 17.77
CA ILE A 50 3.92 -0.04 16.86
C ILE A 50 4.42 -1.20 17.69
N SER A 51 3.95 -2.41 17.40
CA SER A 51 4.45 -3.66 17.99
C SER A 51 5.02 -4.56 16.89
N SER A 52 6.07 -5.29 17.26
CA SER A 52 6.68 -6.28 16.36
C SER A 52 6.18 -7.67 16.72
N PHE A 53 5.85 -8.44 15.70
CA PHE A 53 5.56 -9.87 15.83
C PHE A 53 6.66 -10.66 15.14
N ASP A 54 6.93 -11.86 15.65
CA ASP A 54 7.85 -12.76 14.97
C ASP A 54 7.30 -13.09 13.57
N ASN A 55 8.19 -13.05 12.58
CA ASN A 55 7.79 -13.41 11.23
C ASN A 55 7.42 -14.90 11.20
N PRO A 56 6.16 -15.25 10.87
CA PRO A 56 5.75 -16.66 10.80
C PRO A 56 6.39 -17.42 9.64
N ARG A 57 7.02 -16.70 8.69
CA ARG A 57 7.76 -17.30 7.57
C ARG A 57 9.25 -17.30 7.88
N VAL A 58 9.87 -18.44 7.70
CA VAL A 58 11.34 -18.54 7.63
C VAL A 58 11.74 -18.18 6.19
N GLU A 59 12.12 -16.92 5.98
CA GLU A 59 12.65 -16.47 4.70
C GLU A 59 14.16 -16.71 4.68
N ASN A 60 14.60 -17.59 3.77
CA ASN A 60 16.03 -17.91 3.62
C ASN A 60 16.82 -16.79 2.95
N GLU A 61 16.14 -15.85 2.29
CA GLU A 61 16.78 -14.74 1.56
C GLU A 61 16.06 -13.42 1.88
N LYS A 62 16.83 -12.34 1.97
CA LYS A 62 16.29 -10.97 2.01
C LYS A 62 15.87 -10.59 0.59
N ASN A 63 14.61 -10.76 0.29
CA ASN A 63 14.06 -10.34 -0.98
C ASN A 63 14.01 -8.81 -1.04
N TYR A 64 14.84 -8.24 -1.93
CA TYR A 64 14.77 -6.83 -2.28
C TYR A 64 13.95 -6.69 -3.55
N TYR A 65 12.76 -6.12 -3.42
CA TYR A 65 11.88 -5.86 -4.57
C TYR A 65 11.93 -4.38 -4.92
N LYS A 66 12.49 -4.09 -6.09
CA LYS A 66 12.48 -2.74 -6.67
C LYS A 66 12.01 -2.85 -8.13
N ALA A 67 10.72 -2.78 -8.33
CA ALA A 67 10.17 -2.79 -9.67
C ALA A 67 10.33 -1.40 -10.33
N ASP A 68 10.57 -1.39 -11.62
CA ASP A 68 10.61 -0.18 -12.44
C ASP A 68 9.18 0.25 -12.82
N HIS A 69 8.90 1.55 -12.76
CA HIS A 69 7.60 2.16 -13.10
C HIS A 69 7.72 3.35 -14.07
N ILE A 70 8.90 3.54 -14.67
CA ILE A 70 9.22 4.68 -15.54
C ILE A 70 8.27 4.73 -16.75
N LYS A 71 7.94 3.58 -17.35
CA LYS A 71 7.08 3.51 -18.54
C LYS A 71 5.72 4.20 -18.37
N LEU A 72 5.11 4.08 -17.20
CA LEU A 72 3.82 4.70 -16.94
C LEU A 72 3.94 6.22 -16.78
N GLN A 73 5.06 6.68 -16.21
CA GLN A 73 5.38 8.11 -16.10
C GLN A 73 5.67 8.73 -17.46
N GLU A 74 6.39 8.03 -18.35
CA GLU A 74 6.64 8.46 -19.73
C GLU A 74 5.32 8.64 -20.52
N LEU A 75 4.28 7.87 -20.19
CA LEU A 75 2.93 8.01 -20.75
C LEU A 75 2.11 9.14 -20.08
N GLY A 76 2.71 9.92 -19.18
CA GLY A 76 2.08 11.07 -18.54
C GLY A 76 1.36 10.75 -17.24
N PHE A 77 1.63 9.60 -16.60
CA PHE A 77 1.10 9.33 -15.27
C PHE A 77 1.74 10.25 -14.24
N GLN A 78 0.91 10.87 -13.44
CA GLN A 78 1.30 11.62 -12.24
C GLN A 78 0.38 11.22 -11.10
N ALA A 79 0.96 10.85 -9.96
CA ALA A 79 0.17 10.57 -8.77
C ALA A 79 -0.61 11.82 -8.35
N THR A 80 -1.86 11.62 -7.99
CA THR A 80 -2.75 12.71 -7.58
C THR A 80 -2.91 12.82 -6.07
N ARG A 81 -2.40 11.84 -5.33
CA ARG A 81 -2.47 11.78 -3.86
C ARG A 81 -1.21 11.17 -3.29
N ALA A 82 -0.77 11.71 -2.14
CA ALA A 82 0.30 11.12 -1.35
C ALA A 82 -0.24 10.01 -0.44
N ILE A 83 0.62 9.09 -0.03
CA ILE A 83 0.25 8.01 0.89
C ILE A 83 -0.29 8.54 2.23
N ASP A 84 0.22 9.68 2.70
CA ASP A 84 -0.21 10.29 3.95
C ASP A 84 -1.69 10.72 3.89
N ASP A 85 -2.12 11.30 2.77
CA ASP A 85 -3.52 11.68 2.54
C ASP A 85 -4.44 10.45 2.50
N GLU A 86 -3.98 9.38 1.87
CA GLU A 86 -4.74 8.13 1.79
C GLU A 86 -4.87 7.45 3.16
N ILE A 87 -3.79 7.44 3.98
CA ILE A 87 -3.84 6.93 5.35
C ILE A 87 -4.84 7.75 6.17
N GLU A 88 -4.82 9.07 6.02
CA GLU A 88 -5.74 9.96 6.73
C GLU A 88 -7.20 9.65 6.40
N LEU A 89 -7.53 9.54 5.11
CA LEU A 89 -8.88 9.18 4.66
C LEU A 89 -9.32 7.79 5.14
N MET A 90 -8.43 6.80 5.07
CA MET A 90 -8.70 5.45 5.56
C MET A 90 -9.02 5.45 7.06
N LEU A 91 -8.27 6.20 7.86
CA LEU A 91 -8.51 6.30 9.30
C LEU A 91 -9.85 6.97 9.58
N ASP A 92 -10.20 8.03 8.87
CA ASP A 92 -11.50 8.72 9.02
C ASP A 92 -12.68 7.79 8.71
N ASP A 93 -12.54 6.93 7.74
CA ASP A 93 -13.56 5.95 7.42
C ASP A 93 -13.59 4.80 8.43
N LEU A 94 -12.44 4.25 8.83
CA LEU A 94 -12.37 3.13 9.76
C LEU A 94 -12.84 3.48 11.18
N ILE A 95 -12.60 4.71 11.66
CA ILE A 95 -13.07 5.18 12.97
C ILE A 95 -14.58 5.03 13.10
N LYS A 96 -15.34 5.28 12.05
CA LYS A 96 -16.81 5.13 12.02
C LYS A 96 -17.25 3.68 12.26
N TYR A 97 -16.39 2.71 11.99
CA TYR A 97 -16.64 1.27 12.11
C TYR A 97 -15.79 0.60 13.18
N LYS A 98 -15.31 1.36 14.17
CA LYS A 98 -14.38 0.89 15.21
C LYS A 98 -14.84 -0.41 15.88
N ASP A 99 -16.12 -0.50 16.27
CA ASP A 99 -16.65 -1.68 16.94
C ASP A 99 -16.58 -2.91 16.04
N ARG A 100 -16.86 -2.74 14.75
CA ARG A 100 -16.78 -3.81 13.76
C ARG A 100 -15.33 -4.26 13.49
N VAL A 101 -14.40 -3.32 13.51
CA VAL A 101 -12.96 -3.61 13.40
C VAL A 101 -12.49 -4.41 14.62
N LEU A 102 -12.91 -4.02 15.83
CA LEU A 102 -12.57 -4.73 17.06
C LEU A 102 -13.15 -6.15 17.08
N GLU A 103 -14.38 -6.34 16.63
CA GLU A 103 -15.00 -7.67 16.49
C GLU A 103 -14.16 -8.60 15.59
N LYS A 104 -13.58 -8.05 14.51
CA LYS A 104 -12.77 -8.80 13.55
C LYS A 104 -11.28 -8.91 13.90
N LYS A 105 -10.85 -8.33 15.01
CA LYS A 105 -9.44 -8.30 15.43
C LYS A 105 -8.77 -9.68 15.38
N ASN A 106 -9.43 -10.71 15.92
CA ASN A 106 -8.88 -12.07 15.95
C ASN A 106 -8.79 -12.72 14.55
N SER A 107 -9.51 -12.21 13.56
CA SER A 107 -9.43 -12.66 12.18
C SER A 107 -8.30 -11.97 11.41
N ILE A 108 -7.90 -10.77 11.84
CA ILE A 108 -6.82 -9.97 11.25
C ILE A 108 -5.46 -10.44 11.79
N ILE A 109 -5.39 -10.70 13.11
CA ILE A 109 -4.18 -11.15 13.80
C ILE A 109 -4.32 -12.66 14.00
N LYS A 110 -3.97 -13.44 13.00
CA LYS A 110 -3.94 -14.90 13.11
C LYS A 110 -2.53 -15.38 13.44
N ASP A 111 -2.44 -16.32 14.41
CA ASP A 111 -1.26 -17.18 14.62
C ASP A 111 -1.13 -18.16 13.44
N LEU A 112 -0.72 -17.67 12.29
CA LEU A 112 -0.49 -18.50 11.11
C LEU A 112 0.90 -19.11 11.21
N LYS A 113 0.99 -20.31 11.74
CA LYS A 113 2.20 -21.15 11.62
C LYS A 113 2.16 -21.83 10.26
N TRP A 114 2.89 -21.30 9.31
CA TRP A 114 3.16 -21.99 8.05
C TRP A 114 4.21 -23.06 8.32
N ARG A 115 3.88 -24.31 8.04
CA ARG A 115 4.83 -25.43 8.03
C ARG A 115 5.48 -25.56 6.67
#